data_54cb235143c1ea3dd5f8d57627c8c2f0
#
_entry.id   54cb235143c1ea3dd5f8d57627c8c2f0
#
_cell.length_a   1.000
_cell.length_b   1.000
_cell.length_c   1.000
_cell.angle_alpha   90.00
_cell.angle_beta   90.00
_cell.angle_gamma   90.00
#
_symmetry.space_group_name_H-M   'P 1'
#
loop_
_entity.id
_entity.type
_entity.pdbx_description
1 polymer ?
#
loop_
_entity_poly.entity_id
_entity_poly.type
_entity_poly.pdbx_seq_one_letter_code
_entity_poly.pdbx_strand_id
1 'polypeptide(L)'
;MKVSYGKVDQHKTLILDDQLKNFLPETMMLNEDNFWGLMERHQQVIVKPNRGRFGNGLIKIKTIDKDLYEFRSEGHKRIIYGRMKTFRAIKSNLVKRENIVQQAINLAKINNFPFDLRVMVQRKTEDATWVVTGMAAKVALKGYFITNVAQKVMTVQNALEKSNIKNVNPTKLIKRIEEITLLTAERLSSIYPGHRIFGLDIGIDKNKKIWIFEANCSPCLALFRLLGDKKTLRKIERFKRQ
;
A
#
# COMPACT_ATOMS: atom_id res chain seq x y z
N MET A 1 -11.68 9.63 -23.74
CA MET A 1 -11.66 8.35 -22.98
C MET A 1 -10.70 8.52 -21.80
N LYS A 2 -11.16 8.45 -20.54
CA LYS A 2 -10.24 8.55 -19.37
C LYS A 2 -9.38 7.30 -19.33
N VAL A 3 -8.11 7.43 -19.61
CA VAL A 3 -7.15 6.34 -19.47
C VAL A 3 -7.07 5.97 -17.98
N SER A 4 -7.43 4.76 -17.63
CA SER A 4 -7.34 4.25 -16.26
C SER A 4 -6.05 3.46 -16.12
N TYR A 5 -5.07 4.05 -15.47
CA TYR A 5 -3.80 3.39 -15.18
C TYR A 5 -3.95 2.41 -14.00
N GLY A 6 -3.30 1.25 -14.11
CA GLY A 6 -3.24 0.25 -13.05
C GLY A 6 -2.08 0.50 -12.07
N LYS A 7 -1.95 -0.37 -11.07
CA LYS A 7 -0.85 -0.32 -10.08
C LYS A 7 0.52 -0.52 -10.73
N VAL A 8 0.58 -1.34 -11.79
CA VAL A 8 1.82 -1.55 -12.53
C VAL A 8 2.24 -0.31 -13.30
N ASP A 9 1.29 0.49 -13.81
CA ASP A 9 1.62 1.72 -14.53
C ASP A 9 2.13 2.78 -13.54
N GLN A 10 1.51 2.90 -12.36
CA GLN A 10 2.02 3.73 -11.27
C GLN A 10 3.45 3.32 -10.89
N HIS A 11 3.70 2.02 -10.68
CA HIS A 11 5.02 1.50 -10.36
C HIS A 11 6.04 1.83 -11.44
N LYS A 12 5.71 1.59 -12.73
CA LYS A 12 6.58 1.92 -13.87
C LYS A 12 6.93 3.42 -13.94
N THR A 13 5.98 4.29 -13.63
CA THR A 13 6.22 5.74 -13.61
C THR A 13 7.13 6.14 -12.45
N LEU A 14 6.89 5.59 -11.26
CA LEU A 14 7.62 5.97 -10.06
C LEU A 14 9.03 5.37 -9.99
N ILE A 15 9.26 4.18 -10.58
CA ILE A 15 10.56 3.50 -10.56
C ILE A 15 11.63 4.25 -11.37
N LEU A 16 11.21 5.07 -12.33
CA LEU A 16 12.10 5.90 -13.13
C LEU A 16 12.65 7.11 -12.37
N ASP A 17 12.10 7.41 -11.20
CA ASP A 17 12.56 8.49 -10.35
C ASP A 17 13.59 7.97 -9.34
N ASP A 18 14.83 8.45 -9.42
CA ASP A 18 15.93 8.04 -8.55
C ASP A 18 15.66 8.31 -7.06
N GLN A 19 14.84 9.31 -6.75
CA GLN A 19 14.46 9.64 -5.38
C GLN A 19 13.35 8.73 -4.83
N LEU A 20 12.56 8.10 -5.72
CA LEU A 20 11.40 7.27 -5.33
C LEU A 20 11.64 5.78 -5.48
N LYS A 21 12.50 5.33 -6.41
CA LYS A 21 12.69 3.91 -6.72
C LYS A 21 12.95 3.02 -5.51
N ASN A 22 13.68 3.53 -4.52
CA ASN A 22 14.03 2.79 -3.31
C ASN A 22 12.87 2.63 -2.30
N PHE A 23 11.76 3.35 -2.50
CA PHE A 23 10.55 3.26 -1.68
C PHE A 23 9.49 2.36 -2.29
N LEU A 24 9.74 1.76 -3.44
CA LEU A 24 8.78 0.91 -4.13
C LEU A 24 9.07 -0.57 -3.87
N PRO A 25 8.07 -1.36 -3.45
CA PRO A 25 8.22 -2.81 -3.47
C PRO A 25 8.29 -3.29 -4.92
N GLU A 26 9.16 -4.25 -5.20
CA GLU A 26 9.27 -4.83 -6.54
C GLU A 26 7.92 -5.35 -7.01
N THR A 27 7.49 -4.93 -8.20
CA THR A 27 6.13 -5.18 -8.72
C THR A 27 6.18 -5.54 -10.19
N MET A 28 5.53 -6.63 -10.56
CA MET A 28 5.47 -7.14 -11.93
C MET A 28 4.06 -7.60 -12.30
N MET A 29 3.77 -7.68 -13.60
CA MET A 29 2.56 -8.39 -14.06
C MET A 29 2.64 -9.86 -13.66
N LEU A 30 1.52 -10.42 -13.20
CA LEU A 30 1.48 -11.82 -12.78
C LEU A 30 1.54 -12.74 -13.99
N ASN A 31 2.61 -13.50 -14.05
CA ASN A 31 2.77 -14.76 -14.78
C ASN A 31 3.58 -15.71 -13.90
N GLU A 32 3.79 -16.95 -14.33
CA GLU A 32 4.46 -17.95 -13.52
C GLU A 32 5.93 -17.61 -13.27
N ASP A 33 6.64 -17.14 -14.30
CA ASP A 33 8.07 -16.78 -14.20
C ASP A 33 8.29 -15.59 -13.26
N ASN A 34 7.50 -14.52 -13.43
CA ASN A 34 7.55 -13.34 -12.56
C ASN A 34 7.20 -13.69 -11.11
N PHE A 35 6.20 -14.56 -10.93
CA PHE A 35 5.81 -15.00 -9.59
C PHE A 35 6.94 -15.75 -8.91
N TRP A 36 7.50 -16.78 -9.55
CA TRP A 36 8.57 -17.57 -8.94
C TRP A 36 9.86 -16.78 -8.82
N GLY A 37 10.19 -15.92 -9.78
CA GLY A 37 11.33 -15.01 -9.68
C GLY A 37 11.25 -14.07 -8.46
N LEU A 38 10.07 -13.49 -8.15
CA LEU A 38 9.91 -12.70 -6.94
C LEU A 38 9.93 -13.56 -5.67
N MET A 39 9.36 -14.78 -5.71
CA MET A 39 9.41 -15.69 -4.56
C MET A 39 10.83 -16.08 -4.20
N GLU A 40 11.69 -16.32 -5.19
CA GLU A 40 13.12 -16.67 -4.99
C GLU A 40 13.88 -15.51 -4.34
N ARG A 41 13.65 -14.27 -4.78
CA ARG A 41 14.32 -13.09 -4.22
C ARG A 41 13.81 -12.67 -2.84
N HIS A 42 12.50 -12.75 -2.61
CA HIS A 42 11.87 -12.14 -1.44
C HIS A 42 11.27 -13.12 -0.44
N GLN A 43 11.17 -14.41 -0.78
CA GLN A 43 10.59 -15.48 0.05
C GLN A 43 9.11 -15.24 0.41
N GLN A 44 8.55 -14.10 0.05
CA GLN A 44 7.12 -13.78 0.23
C GLN A 44 6.66 -12.72 -0.75
N VAL A 45 5.46 -12.92 -1.30
CA VAL A 45 4.84 -12.00 -2.25
C VAL A 45 3.35 -11.81 -1.96
N ILE A 46 2.79 -10.72 -2.51
CA ILE A 46 1.35 -10.48 -2.57
C ILE A 46 0.93 -10.48 -4.03
N VAL A 47 -0.06 -11.30 -4.35
CA VAL A 47 -0.78 -11.25 -5.63
C VAL A 47 -2.05 -10.44 -5.43
N LYS A 48 -2.30 -9.51 -6.32
CA LYS A 48 -3.45 -8.59 -6.24
C LYS A 48 -3.91 -8.13 -7.63
N PRO A 49 -5.20 -7.73 -7.79
CA PRO A 49 -5.66 -7.15 -9.03
C PRO A 49 -4.86 -5.88 -9.39
N ASN A 50 -4.45 -5.75 -10.65
CA ASN A 50 -3.79 -4.55 -11.17
C ASN A 50 -4.71 -3.32 -11.02
N ARG A 51 -6.01 -3.51 -11.29
CA ARG A 51 -7.07 -2.51 -11.10
C ARG A 51 -8.08 -3.06 -10.10
N GLY A 52 -8.36 -2.33 -9.05
CA GLY A 52 -9.30 -2.76 -8.01
C GLY A 52 -9.25 -1.84 -6.80
N ARG A 53 -10.24 -2.01 -5.92
CA ARG A 53 -10.40 -1.23 -4.67
C ARG A 53 -10.68 -2.18 -3.52
N PHE A 54 -10.51 -1.68 -2.30
CA PHE A 54 -10.90 -2.36 -1.04
C PHE A 54 -10.15 -3.67 -0.72
N GLY A 55 -9.05 -3.99 -1.44
CA GLY A 55 -8.21 -5.16 -1.15
C GLY A 55 -8.87 -6.52 -1.42
N ASN A 56 -9.97 -6.57 -2.17
CA ASN A 56 -10.57 -7.83 -2.58
C ASN A 56 -9.63 -8.60 -3.52
N GLY A 57 -9.55 -9.92 -3.35
CA GLY A 57 -8.72 -10.78 -4.16
C GLY A 57 -7.21 -10.69 -3.87
N LEU A 58 -6.84 -10.26 -2.67
CA LEU A 58 -5.44 -10.28 -2.21
C LEU A 58 -5.05 -11.67 -1.73
N ILE A 59 -3.95 -12.17 -2.28
CA ILE A 59 -3.35 -13.45 -1.90
C ILE A 59 -1.92 -13.19 -1.45
N LYS A 60 -1.56 -13.63 -0.26
CA LYS A 60 -0.17 -13.63 0.22
C LYS A 60 0.38 -15.04 0.17
N ILE A 61 1.55 -15.20 -0.44
CA ILE A 61 2.32 -16.45 -0.45
C ILE A 61 3.63 -16.20 0.28
N LYS A 62 4.01 -17.15 1.13
CA LYS A 62 5.29 -17.13 1.85
C LYS A 62 5.92 -18.53 1.78
N THR A 63 7.22 -18.62 1.48
CA THR A 63 8.00 -19.83 1.62
C THR A 63 8.16 -20.15 3.12
N ILE A 64 7.87 -21.36 3.52
CA ILE A 64 8.06 -21.87 4.89
C ILE A 64 9.29 -22.76 4.94
N ASP A 65 9.41 -23.64 3.95
CA ASP A 65 10.49 -24.59 3.79
C ASP A 65 10.63 -24.95 2.31
N LYS A 66 11.57 -25.84 1.95
CA LYS A 66 11.74 -26.33 0.58
C LYS A 66 10.41 -26.87 0.06
N ASP A 67 9.92 -26.29 -1.05
CA ASP A 67 8.65 -26.61 -1.69
C ASP A 67 7.40 -26.52 -0.78
N LEU A 68 7.49 -25.88 0.37
CA LEU A 68 6.39 -25.71 1.32
C LEU A 68 6.00 -24.24 1.44
N TYR A 69 4.74 -23.92 1.12
CA TYR A 69 4.26 -22.55 0.99
C TYR A 69 3.05 -22.29 1.88
N GLU A 70 3.08 -21.19 2.61
CA GLU A 70 1.91 -20.64 3.28
C GLU A 70 1.11 -19.80 2.29
N PHE A 71 -0.14 -20.17 2.08
CA PHE A 71 -1.12 -19.44 1.29
C PHE A 71 -2.11 -18.76 2.22
N ARG A 72 -2.27 -17.44 2.10
CA ARG A 72 -3.28 -16.66 2.84
C ARG A 72 -4.16 -15.85 1.88
N SER A 73 -5.47 -15.91 2.08
CA SER A 73 -6.46 -15.09 1.37
C SER A 73 -7.64 -14.84 2.30
N GLU A 74 -8.11 -13.59 2.42
CA GLU A 74 -9.34 -13.20 3.14
C GLU A 74 -9.48 -13.81 4.55
N GLY A 75 -8.41 -13.80 5.34
CA GLY A 75 -8.40 -14.38 6.68
C GLY A 75 -8.18 -15.90 6.74
N HIS A 76 -8.24 -16.60 5.62
CA HIS A 76 -7.96 -18.04 5.54
C HIS A 76 -6.47 -18.29 5.33
N LYS A 77 -5.98 -19.33 6.00
CA LYS A 77 -4.59 -19.78 5.90
C LYS A 77 -4.57 -21.28 5.59
N ARG A 78 -3.74 -21.67 4.62
CA ARG A 78 -3.45 -23.07 4.33
C ARG A 78 -1.99 -23.25 3.94
N ILE A 79 -1.49 -24.48 4.09
CA ILE A 79 -0.15 -24.88 3.67
C ILE A 79 -0.28 -25.73 2.41
N ILE A 80 0.56 -25.43 1.42
CA ILE A 80 0.56 -26.13 0.13
C ILE A 80 1.97 -26.64 -0.14
N TYR A 81 2.08 -27.90 -0.51
CA TYR A 81 3.33 -28.52 -0.94
C TYR A 81 3.44 -28.53 -2.47
N GLY A 82 4.58 -28.10 -2.97
CA GLY A 82 4.95 -28.08 -4.39
C GLY A 82 4.58 -26.82 -5.15
N ARG A 83 5.51 -26.36 -6.00
CA ARG A 83 5.40 -25.13 -6.82
C ARG A 83 4.14 -25.16 -7.70
N MET A 84 3.93 -26.25 -8.45
CA MET A 84 2.83 -26.36 -9.40
C MET A 84 1.45 -26.28 -8.71
N LYS A 85 1.28 -26.95 -7.55
CA LYS A 85 0.04 -26.89 -6.78
C LYS A 85 -0.21 -25.52 -6.22
N THR A 86 0.83 -24.83 -5.76
CA THR A 86 0.76 -23.47 -5.22
C THR A 86 0.32 -22.47 -6.30
N PHE A 87 0.93 -22.52 -7.49
CA PHE A 87 0.57 -21.61 -8.55
C PHE A 87 -0.85 -21.88 -9.11
N ARG A 88 -1.25 -23.15 -9.20
CA ARG A 88 -2.64 -23.55 -9.52
C ARG A 88 -3.64 -23.00 -8.49
N ALA A 89 -3.30 -23.10 -7.21
CA ALA A 89 -4.13 -22.54 -6.14
C ALA A 89 -4.27 -21.02 -6.23
N ILE A 90 -3.20 -20.31 -6.64
CA ILE A 90 -3.28 -18.87 -6.91
C ILE A 90 -4.27 -18.65 -8.06
N LYS A 91 -4.08 -19.29 -9.21
CA LYS A 91 -4.96 -19.12 -10.39
C LYS A 91 -6.43 -19.35 -10.09
N SER A 92 -6.77 -20.36 -9.29
CA SER A 92 -8.17 -20.66 -8.92
C SER A 92 -8.81 -19.64 -7.97
N ASN A 93 -8.01 -18.81 -7.31
CA ASN A 93 -8.48 -17.75 -6.40
C ASN A 93 -8.33 -16.34 -6.99
N LEU A 94 -7.85 -16.21 -8.23
CA LEU A 94 -7.76 -14.91 -8.89
C LEU A 94 -9.14 -14.41 -9.31
N VAL A 95 -9.37 -13.12 -9.16
CA VAL A 95 -10.43 -12.44 -9.90
C VAL A 95 -10.09 -12.44 -11.39
N LYS A 96 -11.12 -12.58 -12.26
CA LYS A 96 -10.98 -12.56 -13.73
C LYS A 96 -10.59 -11.16 -14.23
N ARG A 97 -9.38 -10.71 -13.93
CA ARG A 97 -8.80 -9.41 -14.31
C ARG A 97 -7.29 -9.55 -14.40
N GLU A 98 -6.64 -8.54 -14.97
CA GLU A 98 -5.18 -8.44 -14.86
C GLU A 98 -4.77 -8.40 -13.38
N ASN A 99 -3.81 -9.23 -13.04
CA ASN A 99 -3.25 -9.31 -11.69
C ASN A 99 -1.75 -8.98 -11.73
N ILE A 100 -1.24 -8.49 -10.62
CA ILE A 100 0.16 -8.24 -10.39
C ILE A 100 0.67 -9.09 -9.24
N VAL A 101 1.96 -9.35 -9.25
CA VAL A 101 2.72 -9.89 -8.13
C VAL A 101 3.64 -8.81 -7.60
N GLN A 102 3.69 -8.65 -6.29
CA GLN A 102 4.45 -7.62 -5.60
C GLN A 102 5.19 -8.22 -4.40
N GLN A 103 6.41 -7.75 -4.16
CA GLN A 103 7.15 -8.04 -2.93
C GLN A 103 6.27 -7.76 -1.70
N ALA A 104 6.15 -8.74 -0.81
CA ALA A 104 5.45 -8.55 0.45
C ALA A 104 6.39 -7.96 1.50
N ILE A 105 6.00 -6.82 2.05
CA ILE A 105 6.79 -6.10 3.04
C ILE A 105 6.43 -6.55 4.46
N ASN A 106 7.45 -6.79 5.28
CA ASN A 106 7.29 -7.05 6.71
C ASN A 106 7.06 -5.73 7.46
N LEU A 107 5.82 -5.29 7.51
CA LEU A 107 5.43 -4.05 8.17
C LEU A 107 5.76 -4.04 9.66
N ALA A 108 6.04 -2.86 10.18
CA ALA A 108 6.04 -2.61 11.61
C ALA A 108 4.67 -2.93 12.22
N LYS A 109 4.65 -3.24 13.52
CA LYS A 109 3.48 -3.76 14.21
C LYS A 109 3.17 -2.96 15.46
N ILE A 110 1.88 -2.90 15.79
CA ILE A 110 1.34 -2.44 17.07
C ILE A 110 0.65 -3.64 17.70
N ASN A 111 1.09 -4.08 18.88
CA ASN A 111 0.55 -5.28 19.57
C ASN A 111 0.50 -6.52 18.64
N ASN A 112 1.58 -6.77 17.88
CA ASN A 112 1.72 -7.85 16.90
C ASN A 112 0.86 -7.74 15.62
N PHE A 113 0.05 -6.69 15.45
CA PHE A 113 -0.73 -6.43 14.24
C PHE A 113 -0.01 -5.46 13.31
N PRO A 114 0.14 -5.75 12.01
CA PRO A 114 0.73 -4.82 11.08
C PRO A 114 -0.12 -3.56 10.96
N PHE A 115 0.52 -2.44 10.68
CA PHE A 115 -0.17 -1.20 10.35
C PHE A 115 0.43 -0.57 9.08
N ASP A 116 -0.39 0.21 8.40
CA ASP A 116 0.02 1.10 7.32
C ASP A 116 -0.65 2.46 7.48
N LEU A 117 -0.31 3.36 6.58
CA LEU A 117 -0.77 4.74 6.58
C LEU A 117 -1.59 5.02 5.33
N ARG A 118 -2.68 5.78 5.50
CA ARG A 118 -3.33 6.52 4.43
C ARG A 118 -2.88 7.98 4.50
N VAL A 119 -2.25 8.46 3.44
CA VAL A 119 -1.82 9.86 3.32
C VAL A 119 -2.59 10.51 2.20
N MET A 120 -3.34 11.57 2.55
CA MET A 120 -4.09 12.38 1.59
C MET A 120 -3.23 13.52 1.09
N VAL A 121 -3.08 13.61 -0.21
CA VAL A 121 -2.36 14.68 -0.89
C VAL A 121 -3.28 15.30 -1.94
N GLN A 122 -3.38 16.63 -1.93
CA GLN A 122 -4.34 17.38 -2.75
C GLN A 122 -3.72 18.66 -3.26
N ARG A 123 -4.26 19.16 -4.37
CA ARG A 123 -4.00 20.51 -4.90
C ARG A 123 -5.33 21.18 -5.26
N LYS A 124 -5.36 22.51 -5.23
CA LYS A 124 -6.59 23.29 -5.49
C LYS A 124 -6.95 23.33 -6.96
N THR A 125 -5.95 23.54 -7.80
CA THR A 125 -6.05 23.56 -9.26
C THR A 125 -4.97 22.63 -9.85
N GLU A 126 -4.99 22.38 -11.14
CA GLU A 126 -4.00 21.54 -11.82
C GLU A 126 -2.58 22.09 -11.70
N ASP A 127 -2.43 23.42 -11.69
CA ASP A 127 -1.14 24.12 -11.60
C ASP A 127 -0.72 24.42 -10.16
N ALA A 128 -1.59 24.16 -9.18
CA ALA A 128 -1.27 24.43 -7.79
C ALA A 128 -0.35 23.35 -7.22
N THR A 129 0.49 23.76 -6.27
CA THR A 129 1.37 22.86 -5.53
C THR A 129 0.59 21.82 -4.74
N TRP A 130 1.12 20.60 -4.70
CA TRP A 130 0.58 19.53 -3.89
C TRP A 130 0.78 19.80 -2.40
N VAL A 131 -0.22 19.46 -1.61
CA VAL A 131 -0.21 19.64 -0.14
C VAL A 131 -0.72 18.37 0.53
N VAL A 132 -0.02 17.89 1.54
CA VAL A 132 -0.55 16.84 2.42
C VAL A 132 -1.66 17.44 3.29
N THR A 133 -2.87 16.93 3.09
CA THR A 133 -4.06 17.42 3.76
C THR A 133 -4.49 16.59 4.96
N GLY A 134 -4.02 15.34 5.04
CA GLY A 134 -4.30 14.47 6.19
C GLY A 134 -3.53 13.17 6.15
N MET A 135 -3.30 12.61 7.33
CA MET A 135 -2.69 11.29 7.51
C MET A 135 -3.42 10.51 8.60
N ALA A 136 -3.57 9.23 8.41
CA ALA A 136 -4.12 8.31 9.41
C ALA A 136 -3.42 6.95 9.32
N ALA A 137 -3.24 6.31 10.46
CA ALA A 137 -2.72 4.95 10.54
C ALA A 137 -3.89 3.95 10.70
N LYS A 138 -3.80 2.84 9.99
CA LYS A 138 -4.73 1.70 10.03
C LYS A 138 -4.02 0.50 10.61
N VAL A 139 -4.55 -0.09 11.67
CA VAL A 139 -4.02 -1.33 12.27
C VAL A 139 -4.87 -2.50 11.78
N ALA A 140 -4.24 -3.52 11.22
CA ALA A 140 -4.94 -4.68 10.67
C ALA A 140 -5.76 -5.44 11.73
N LEU A 141 -6.91 -5.98 11.33
CA LEU A 141 -7.72 -6.86 12.17
C LEU A 141 -6.96 -8.19 12.42
N LYS A 142 -7.19 -8.80 13.57
CA LYS A 142 -6.62 -10.10 13.93
C LYS A 142 -6.88 -11.14 12.82
N GLY A 143 -5.82 -11.83 12.39
CA GLY A 143 -5.88 -12.82 11.31
C GLY A 143 -5.65 -12.25 9.91
N TYR A 144 -5.77 -10.94 9.72
CA TYR A 144 -5.50 -10.30 8.44
C TYR A 144 -4.03 -9.88 8.32
N PHE A 145 -3.47 -10.05 7.12
CA PHE A 145 -2.10 -9.62 6.79
C PHE A 145 -2.06 -8.24 6.12
N ILE A 146 -3.24 -7.67 5.87
CA ILE A 146 -3.46 -6.35 5.26
C ILE A 146 -4.34 -5.50 6.18
N THR A 147 -4.28 -4.20 5.99
CA THR A 147 -4.96 -3.19 6.81
C THR A 147 -6.30 -2.73 6.22
N ASN A 148 -6.75 -3.33 5.11
CA ASN A 148 -8.02 -2.97 4.47
C ASN A 148 -9.23 -3.24 5.39
N VAL A 149 -9.12 -4.26 6.23
CA VAL A 149 -10.02 -4.46 7.38
C VAL A 149 -9.25 -4.02 8.62
N ALA A 150 -9.48 -2.80 9.05
CA ALA A 150 -8.79 -2.20 10.19
C ALA A 150 -9.60 -2.41 11.47
N GLN A 151 -8.96 -2.94 12.52
CA GLN A 151 -9.55 -2.98 13.87
C GLN A 151 -9.43 -1.64 14.60
N LYS A 152 -8.47 -0.80 14.19
CA LYS A 152 -8.21 0.49 14.85
C LYS A 152 -7.65 1.49 13.85
N VAL A 153 -8.12 2.74 14.00
CA VAL A 153 -7.59 3.92 13.31
C VAL A 153 -7.03 4.86 14.36
N MET A 154 -5.88 5.46 14.08
CA MET A 154 -5.24 6.40 14.99
C MET A 154 -4.39 7.42 14.24
N THR A 155 -3.89 8.45 14.95
CA THR A 155 -2.91 9.39 14.38
C THR A 155 -1.61 8.67 14.05
N VAL A 156 -0.88 9.16 13.05
CA VAL A 156 0.42 8.59 12.67
C VAL A 156 1.42 8.71 13.83
N GLN A 157 1.40 9.82 14.56
CA GLN A 157 2.20 10.03 15.76
C GLN A 157 2.02 8.86 16.76
N ASN A 158 0.77 8.61 17.17
CA ASN A 158 0.44 7.54 18.13
C ASN A 158 0.80 6.14 17.59
N ALA A 159 0.65 5.93 16.26
CA ALA A 159 1.00 4.65 15.66
C ALA A 159 2.51 4.39 15.73
N LEU A 160 3.32 5.39 15.44
CA LEU A 160 4.78 5.29 15.48
C LEU A 160 5.27 5.06 16.92
N GLU A 161 4.75 5.82 17.90
CA GLU A 161 5.10 5.69 19.33
C GLU A 161 4.75 4.31 19.89
N LYS A 162 3.61 3.72 19.47
CA LYS A 162 3.14 2.40 19.94
C LYS A 162 3.70 1.23 19.14
N SER A 163 4.44 1.51 18.08
CA SER A 163 4.96 0.47 17.19
C SER A 163 6.20 -0.22 17.76
N ASN A 164 6.54 -1.36 17.15
CA ASN A 164 7.79 -2.06 17.44
C ASN A 164 9.02 -1.48 16.71
N ILE A 165 8.91 -0.26 16.20
CA ILE A 165 10.04 0.46 15.58
C ILE A 165 10.93 1.00 16.69
N LYS A 166 12.17 0.51 16.78
CA LYS A 166 13.12 0.96 17.81
C LYS A 166 13.67 2.36 17.48
N ASN A 167 13.82 3.19 18.53
CA ASN A 167 14.43 4.53 18.41
C ASN A 167 13.82 5.38 17.29
N VAL A 168 12.49 5.36 17.18
CA VAL A 168 11.77 6.20 16.20
C VAL A 168 11.72 7.64 16.70
N ASN A 169 11.99 8.58 15.81
CA ASN A 169 11.60 9.97 16.00
C ASN A 169 10.37 10.23 15.12
N PRO A 170 9.17 10.27 15.70
CA PRO A 170 7.94 10.38 14.92
C PRO A 170 7.89 11.64 14.06
N THR A 171 8.28 12.79 14.61
CA THR A 171 8.26 14.07 13.88
C THR A 171 9.15 14.02 12.62
N LYS A 172 10.38 13.51 12.75
CA LYS A 172 11.30 13.38 11.62
C LYS A 172 10.78 12.39 10.57
N LEU A 173 10.20 11.27 11.01
CA LEU A 173 9.67 10.26 10.10
C LEU A 173 8.41 10.74 9.38
N ILE A 174 7.49 11.43 10.08
CA ILE A 174 6.30 12.04 9.50
C ILE A 174 6.71 13.06 8.42
N LYS A 175 7.67 13.94 8.71
CA LYS A 175 8.19 14.90 7.74
C LYS A 175 8.72 14.19 6.48
N ARG A 176 9.48 13.11 6.65
CA ARG A 176 9.99 12.32 5.52
C ARG A 176 8.88 11.66 4.70
N ILE A 177 7.81 11.18 5.36
CA ILE A 177 6.63 10.64 4.69
C ILE A 177 5.93 11.73 3.86
N GLU A 178 5.81 12.95 4.40
CA GLU A 178 5.24 14.09 3.66
C GLU A 178 6.04 14.40 2.39
N GLU A 179 7.36 14.53 2.50
CA GLU A 179 8.26 14.80 1.37
C GLU A 179 8.09 13.74 0.26
N ILE A 180 8.13 12.45 0.63
CA ILE A 180 7.96 11.33 -0.32
C ILE A 180 6.57 11.34 -0.94
N THR A 181 5.53 11.66 -0.16
CA THR A 181 4.15 11.74 -0.65
C THR A 181 3.99 12.86 -1.68
N LEU A 182 4.55 14.04 -1.42
CA LEU A 182 4.51 15.18 -2.34
C LEU A 182 5.20 14.85 -3.65
N LEU A 183 6.42 14.30 -3.58
CA LEU A 183 7.16 13.89 -4.77
C LEU A 183 6.43 12.80 -5.56
N THR A 184 5.80 11.84 -4.87
CA THR A 184 5.00 10.79 -5.52
C THR A 184 3.80 11.39 -6.27
N ALA A 185 3.08 12.33 -5.67
CA ALA A 185 1.95 12.99 -6.30
C ALA A 185 2.37 13.80 -7.54
N GLU A 186 3.50 14.49 -7.45
CA GLU A 186 4.09 15.23 -8.56
C GLU A 186 4.42 14.31 -9.74
N ARG A 187 5.11 13.21 -9.50
CA ARG A 187 5.46 12.25 -10.55
C ARG A 187 4.24 11.58 -11.18
N LEU A 188 3.24 11.24 -10.38
CA LEU A 188 2.00 10.66 -10.89
C LEU A 188 1.16 11.64 -11.71
N SER A 189 1.36 12.95 -11.57
CA SER A 189 0.68 13.97 -12.37
C SER A 189 0.91 13.77 -13.87
N SER A 190 2.04 13.20 -14.29
CA SER A 190 2.36 12.92 -15.69
C SER A 190 1.41 11.90 -16.33
N ILE A 191 0.94 10.90 -15.57
CA ILE A 191 0.00 9.88 -16.05
C ILE A 191 -1.44 10.12 -15.60
N TYR A 192 -1.65 11.07 -14.69
CA TYR A 192 -2.97 11.47 -14.21
C TYR A 192 -3.18 12.99 -14.39
N PRO A 193 -3.15 13.51 -15.63
CA PRO A 193 -3.38 14.92 -15.87
C PRO A 193 -4.77 15.32 -15.34
N GLY A 194 -4.88 16.49 -14.77
CA GLY A 194 -6.11 16.99 -14.19
C GLY A 194 -6.52 16.39 -12.83
N HIS A 195 -5.80 15.40 -12.31
CA HIS A 195 -6.06 14.90 -10.97
C HIS A 195 -5.62 15.91 -9.90
N ARG A 196 -6.48 16.08 -8.90
CA ARG A 196 -6.25 17.00 -7.79
C ARG A 196 -6.21 16.33 -6.43
N ILE A 197 -6.34 15.01 -6.39
CA ILE A 197 -6.37 14.25 -5.14
C ILE A 197 -5.79 12.84 -5.33
N PHE A 198 -4.88 12.46 -4.45
CA PHE A 198 -4.46 11.08 -4.26
C PHE A 198 -4.56 10.68 -2.78
N GLY A 199 -4.88 9.43 -2.55
CA GLY A 199 -4.75 8.78 -1.25
C GLY A 199 -3.68 7.70 -1.33
N LEU A 200 -2.47 7.98 -0.85
CA LEU A 200 -1.38 7.02 -0.86
C LEU A 200 -1.53 6.02 0.28
N ASP A 201 -1.32 4.75 -0.03
CA ASP A 201 -1.14 3.71 0.97
C ASP A 201 0.38 3.50 1.17
N ILE A 202 0.85 3.81 2.38
CA ILE A 202 2.27 3.83 2.74
C ILE A 202 2.52 2.85 3.88
N GLY A 203 3.46 1.93 3.69
CA GLY A 203 3.96 1.05 4.73
C GLY A 203 5.22 1.59 5.39
N ILE A 204 5.46 1.17 6.62
CA ILE A 204 6.73 1.38 7.32
C ILE A 204 7.16 0.02 7.87
N ASP A 205 8.40 -0.38 7.63
CA ASP A 205 8.95 -1.59 8.21
C ASP A 205 9.64 -1.31 9.58
N LYS A 206 10.02 -2.37 10.27
CA LYS A 206 10.70 -2.26 11.58
C LYS A 206 12.02 -1.50 11.55
N ASN A 207 12.62 -1.35 10.36
CA ASN A 207 13.88 -0.64 10.15
C ASN A 207 13.65 0.83 9.76
N LYS A 208 12.42 1.35 9.88
CA LYS A 208 12.01 2.72 9.51
C LYS A 208 11.98 2.99 8.02
N LYS A 209 12.17 1.96 7.16
CA LYS A 209 12.07 2.14 5.72
C LYS A 209 10.62 2.36 5.33
N ILE A 210 10.38 3.39 4.53
CA ILE A 210 9.08 3.78 3.99
C ILE A 210 8.86 3.01 2.69
N TRP A 211 7.61 2.57 2.45
CA TRP A 211 7.20 1.82 1.27
C TRP A 211 5.91 2.38 0.70
N ILE A 212 5.90 2.70 -0.59
CA ILE A 212 4.72 3.19 -1.31
C ILE A 212 4.06 1.99 -1.97
N PHE A 213 2.84 1.63 -1.55
CA PHE A 213 2.12 0.47 -2.09
C PHE A 213 1.24 0.79 -3.29
N GLU A 214 0.53 1.92 -3.23
CA GLU A 214 -0.33 2.41 -4.30
C GLU A 214 -0.80 3.85 -4.04
N ALA A 215 -1.24 4.51 -5.12
CA ALA A 215 -1.94 5.79 -5.05
C ALA A 215 -3.38 5.64 -5.57
N ASN A 216 -4.35 5.90 -4.70
CA ASN A 216 -5.76 5.86 -5.03
C ASN A 216 -6.22 7.20 -5.57
N CYS A 217 -6.70 7.24 -6.82
CA CYS A 217 -7.20 8.46 -7.49
C CYS A 217 -8.57 8.94 -6.98
N SER A 218 -9.32 8.11 -6.27
CA SER A 218 -10.61 8.45 -5.66
C SER A 218 -10.66 7.87 -4.24
N PRO A 219 -9.86 8.45 -3.31
CA PRO A 219 -9.74 7.92 -1.97
C PRO A 219 -11.03 8.10 -1.15
N CYS A 220 -11.41 7.05 -0.41
CA CYS A 220 -12.52 7.11 0.54
C CYS A 220 -12.11 7.88 1.80
N LEU A 221 -13.00 8.75 2.30
CA LEU A 221 -12.78 9.56 3.50
C LEU A 221 -13.24 8.88 4.80
N ALA A 222 -13.84 7.69 4.74
CA ALA A 222 -14.36 6.98 5.92
C ALA A 222 -13.31 6.83 7.02
N LEU A 223 -12.06 6.57 6.64
CA LEU A 223 -10.95 6.45 7.57
C LEU A 223 -10.74 7.72 8.41
N PHE A 224 -10.82 8.90 7.79
CA PHE A 224 -10.65 10.19 8.47
C PHE A 224 -11.84 10.55 9.34
N ARG A 225 -13.05 10.06 9.01
CA ARG A 225 -14.23 10.16 9.89
C ARG A 225 -14.05 9.29 11.14
N LEU A 226 -13.55 8.06 10.97
CA LEU A 226 -13.23 7.15 12.08
C LEU A 226 -12.10 7.66 12.97
N LEU A 227 -11.14 8.41 12.42
CA LEU A 227 -10.07 9.04 13.19
C LEU A 227 -10.60 10.06 14.22
N GLY A 228 -11.76 10.68 13.94
CA GLY A 228 -12.38 11.67 14.82
C GLY A 228 -11.72 13.05 14.79
N ASP A 229 -10.66 13.25 14.02
CA ASP A 229 -10.00 14.54 13.85
C ASP A 229 -10.79 15.44 12.87
N LYS A 230 -11.71 16.23 13.46
CA LYS A 230 -12.56 17.16 12.69
C LYS A 230 -11.75 18.21 11.92
N LYS A 231 -10.57 18.61 12.43
CA LYS A 231 -9.72 19.63 11.78
C LYS A 231 -9.12 19.06 10.49
N THR A 232 -8.56 17.87 10.54
CA THR A 232 -8.02 17.15 9.37
C THR A 232 -9.14 16.87 8.36
N LEU A 233 -10.29 16.36 8.80
CA LEU A 233 -11.41 16.07 7.90
C LEU A 233 -11.88 17.33 7.15
N ARG A 234 -12.10 18.46 7.85
CA ARG A 234 -12.46 19.75 7.25
C ARG A 234 -11.41 20.25 6.25
N LYS A 235 -10.11 20.07 6.55
CA LYS A 235 -9.02 20.43 5.63
C LYS A 235 -9.14 19.64 4.33
N ILE A 236 -9.30 18.30 4.40
CA ILE A 236 -9.45 17.43 3.23
C ILE A 236 -10.69 17.79 2.41
N GLU A 237 -11.83 18.02 3.06
CA GLU A 237 -13.09 18.36 2.38
C GLU A 237 -13.02 19.74 1.70
N ARG A 238 -12.38 20.72 2.33
CA ARG A 238 -12.17 22.04 1.72
C ARG A 238 -11.39 21.97 0.41
N PHE A 239 -10.30 21.18 0.36
CA PHE A 239 -9.54 20.97 -0.87
C PHE A 239 -10.29 20.19 -1.94
N LYS A 240 -11.26 19.37 -1.57
CA LYS A 240 -12.08 18.61 -2.52
C LYS A 240 -13.15 19.47 -3.20
N ARG A 241 -13.63 20.53 -2.53
CA ARG A 241 -14.70 21.42 -3.03
C ARG A 241 -14.18 22.55 -3.92
N GLN A 242 -12.94 22.89 -3.82
CA GLN A 242 -12.25 23.89 -4.65
C GLN A 242 -11.73 23.23 -5.94
#